data_20d2cba6812e00c9c78b018fdf9f7d83
#
_entry.id   20d2cba6812e00c9c78b018fdf9f7d83
#
_cell.length_a   1.000
_cell.length_b   1.000
_cell.length_c   1.000
_cell.angle_alpha   90.00
_cell.angle_beta   90.00
_cell.angle_gamma   90.00
#
_symmetry.space_group_name_H-M   'P 1'
#
loop_
_entity.id
_entity.type
_entity.pdbx_description
1 polymer ?
#
loop_
_entity_poly.entity_id
_entity_poly.type
_entity_poly.pdbx_seq_one_letter_code
_entity_poly.pdbx_strand_id
1 'polypeptide(L)'
;MTTHRNSPLRRTRIRIVPVRSLPMTLSLLAIVMAYILVFSSGCNQHLLNDYRPLVNAGMSSTSIEQLKKLDISDSEILQLVTAKQAGITDYTCVTLVSNAHQHQHPFTSVDAVTSLAGAGFGEPQILQIARLEKLDTISGDAVTLRLIGLSDSMVQTVLQRRLRDQPTLSTPEIARLKNTGLTETEILQRIDRGMDDDQAEKEVRARETARNHYGTGFVRIRGRRR
;
A
#
# COMPACT_ATOMS: atom_id res chain seq x y z
N MET A 1 9.44 -74.30 -11.70
CA MET A 1 9.83 -74.56 -10.29
C MET A 1 10.02 -73.23 -9.61
N THR A 2 9.02 -72.75 -8.93
CA THR A 2 9.13 -71.57 -8.09
C THR A 2 8.09 -71.69 -6.96
N THR A 3 8.62 -71.83 -5.78
CA THR A 3 7.93 -72.17 -4.53
C THR A 3 7.27 -70.95 -3.94
N HIS A 4 5.96 -71.03 -3.75
CA HIS A 4 5.16 -70.10 -2.95
C HIS A 4 5.47 -70.27 -1.45
N ARG A 5 5.87 -69.18 -0.82
CA ARG A 5 6.03 -69.10 0.63
C ARG A 5 4.85 -68.32 1.22
N ASN A 6 3.94 -69.05 1.83
CA ASN A 6 2.83 -68.51 2.61
C ASN A 6 3.32 -67.97 3.96
N SER A 7 3.08 -66.71 4.25
CA SER A 7 3.29 -66.14 5.57
C SER A 7 1.96 -66.10 6.34
N PRO A 8 1.92 -66.48 7.62
CA PRO A 8 0.67 -66.51 8.38
C PRO A 8 0.33 -65.11 8.93
N LEU A 9 -0.93 -64.75 8.72
CA LEU A 9 -1.58 -63.54 9.28
C LEU A 9 -1.63 -63.62 10.83
N ARG A 10 -0.89 -62.74 11.50
CA ARG A 10 -1.00 -62.52 12.94
C ARG A 10 -2.30 -61.74 13.22
N ARG A 11 -3.32 -62.42 13.76
CA ARG A 11 -4.51 -61.79 14.34
C ARG A 11 -4.13 -61.07 15.62
N THR A 12 -4.09 -59.77 15.57
CA THR A 12 -4.01 -58.90 16.77
C THR A 12 -5.39 -58.81 17.41
N ARG A 13 -5.55 -59.42 18.59
CA ARG A 13 -6.77 -59.27 19.40
C ARG A 13 -6.76 -57.83 20.00
N ILE A 14 -7.68 -57.01 19.52
CA ILE A 14 -7.98 -55.73 20.13
C ILE A 14 -8.74 -55.97 21.43
N ARG A 15 -8.07 -55.72 22.57
CA ARG A 15 -8.72 -55.72 23.89
C ARG A 15 -9.53 -54.42 24.02
N ILE A 16 -10.84 -54.52 23.94
CA ILE A 16 -11.76 -53.43 24.25
C ILE A 16 -11.73 -53.22 25.77
N VAL A 17 -11.10 -52.14 26.20
CA VAL A 17 -11.14 -51.72 27.62
C VAL A 17 -12.49 -51.00 27.82
N PRO A 18 -13.34 -51.39 28.79
CA PRO A 18 -14.59 -50.71 29.05
C PRO A 18 -14.30 -49.28 29.54
N VAL A 19 -14.72 -48.28 28.76
CA VAL A 19 -14.72 -46.89 29.20
C VAL A 19 -15.72 -46.76 30.37
N ARG A 20 -15.17 -46.65 31.56
CA ARG A 20 -15.98 -46.30 32.76
C ARG A 20 -16.66 -44.98 32.50
N SER A 21 -18.00 -44.99 32.50
CA SER A 21 -18.85 -43.82 32.44
C SER A 21 -18.46 -42.84 33.56
N LEU A 22 -17.77 -41.76 33.19
CA LEU A 22 -17.55 -40.60 34.06
C LEU A 22 -18.92 -39.99 34.42
N PRO A 23 -19.17 -39.65 35.68
CA PRO A 23 -20.45 -39.09 36.08
C PRO A 23 -20.73 -37.80 35.29
N MET A 24 -21.93 -37.70 34.75
CA MET A 24 -22.40 -36.63 33.86
C MET A 24 -22.23 -35.22 34.45
N THR A 25 -22.14 -35.13 35.80
CA THR A 25 -21.89 -33.89 36.56
C THR A 25 -20.51 -33.31 36.36
N LEU A 26 -19.45 -34.13 36.19
CA LEU A 26 -18.08 -33.69 35.96
C LEU A 26 -17.93 -33.14 34.52
N SER A 27 -18.68 -33.68 33.56
CA SER A 27 -18.66 -33.20 32.18
C SER A 27 -19.30 -31.82 32.03
N LEU A 28 -20.40 -31.56 32.76
CA LEU A 28 -21.08 -30.26 32.75
C LEU A 28 -20.21 -29.16 33.38
N LEU A 29 -19.52 -29.49 34.51
CA LEU A 29 -18.61 -28.54 35.18
C LEU A 29 -17.42 -28.18 34.30
N ALA A 30 -16.86 -29.12 33.55
CA ALA A 30 -15.76 -28.89 32.63
C ALA A 30 -16.19 -27.99 31.46
N ILE A 31 -17.41 -28.16 30.96
CA ILE A 31 -17.95 -27.28 29.86
C ILE A 31 -18.20 -25.87 30.38
N VAL A 32 -18.77 -25.72 31.58
CA VAL A 32 -19.00 -24.40 32.20
C VAL A 32 -17.67 -23.70 32.50
N MET A 33 -16.66 -24.42 33.02
CA MET A 33 -15.33 -23.84 33.22
C MET A 33 -14.62 -23.49 31.92
N ALA A 34 -14.75 -24.29 30.87
CA ALA A 34 -14.24 -23.95 29.54
C ALA A 34 -14.96 -22.71 28.97
N TYR A 35 -16.26 -22.59 29.15
CA TYR A 35 -17.03 -21.41 28.75
C TYR A 35 -16.60 -20.14 29.48
N ILE A 36 -16.40 -20.24 30.84
CA ILE A 36 -15.91 -19.12 31.65
C ILE A 36 -14.47 -18.73 31.22
N LEU A 37 -13.60 -19.70 30.93
CA LEU A 37 -12.24 -19.42 30.44
C LEU A 37 -12.22 -18.78 29.07
N VAL A 38 -13.11 -19.17 28.18
CA VAL A 38 -13.23 -18.55 26.84
C VAL A 38 -13.83 -17.14 26.93
N PHE A 39 -14.80 -16.90 27.83
CA PHE A 39 -15.36 -15.57 28.04
C PHE A 39 -14.47 -14.66 28.89
N SER A 40 -13.66 -15.19 29.81
CA SER A 40 -12.72 -14.38 30.59
C SER A 40 -11.43 -14.06 29.84
N SER A 41 -11.03 -14.87 28.84
CA SER A 41 -9.95 -14.49 27.92
C SER A 41 -10.38 -13.44 26.86
N GLY A 42 -11.67 -13.18 26.72
CA GLY A 42 -12.21 -12.10 25.89
C GLY A 42 -12.26 -10.72 26.58
N CYS A 43 -11.99 -10.63 27.88
CA CYS A 43 -11.58 -9.38 28.47
C CYS A 43 -10.11 -9.13 28.12
N ASN A 44 -9.85 -8.77 26.87
CA ASN A 44 -8.71 -7.94 26.58
C ASN A 44 -8.81 -6.77 27.56
N GLN A 45 -7.96 -6.75 28.57
CA GLN A 45 -7.58 -5.53 29.22
C GLN A 45 -7.03 -4.70 28.04
N HIS A 46 -7.88 -3.89 27.40
CA HIS A 46 -7.45 -2.77 26.61
C HIS A 46 -6.56 -1.97 27.53
N LEU A 47 -5.27 -2.22 27.49
CA LEU A 47 -4.27 -1.30 27.97
C LEU A 47 -4.70 0.01 27.32
N LEU A 48 -5.20 0.95 28.12
CA LEU A 48 -5.67 2.26 27.64
C LEU A 48 -4.55 2.79 26.77
N ASN A 49 -4.77 2.81 25.46
CA ASN A 49 -3.77 3.26 24.51
C ASN A 49 -3.26 4.62 24.94
N ASP A 50 -1.96 4.82 24.91
CA ASP A 50 -1.36 6.08 25.33
C ASP A 50 -1.49 7.14 24.25
N TYR A 51 -2.46 8.02 24.38
CA TYR A 51 -2.72 9.13 23.44
C TYR A 51 -1.83 10.36 23.69
N ARG A 52 -0.93 10.35 24.70
CA ARG A 52 -0.02 11.47 24.97
C ARG A 52 0.87 11.83 23.76
N PRO A 53 1.36 10.90 22.94
CA PRO A 53 2.10 11.25 21.73
C PRO A 53 1.33 12.13 20.76
N LEU A 54 0.01 11.91 20.59
CA LEU A 54 -0.84 12.74 19.75
C LEU A 54 -1.05 14.15 20.31
N VAL A 55 -1.21 14.27 21.65
CA VAL A 55 -1.25 15.58 22.32
C VAL A 55 0.04 16.34 22.08
N ASN A 56 1.18 15.68 22.22
CA ASN A 56 2.51 16.27 22.01
C ASN A 56 2.74 16.66 20.54
N ALA A 57 2.11 15.93 19.59
CA ALA A 57 2.11 16.27 18.17
C ALA A 57 1.12 17.40 17.82
N GLY A 58 0.42 17.98 18.78
CA GLY A 58 -0.48 19.11 18.60
C GLY A 58 -1.88 18.73 18.10
N MET A 59 -2.31 17.48 18.29
CA MET A 59 -3.68 17.08 17.97
C MET A 59 -4.66 17.61 19.02
N SER A 60 -5.82 18.09 18.58
CA SER A 60 -6.87 18.64 19.47
C SER A 60 -7.51 17.55 20.32
N SER A 61 -7.95 17.93 21.52
CA SER A 61 -8.66 17.02 22.44
C SER A 61 -9.91 16.42 21.80
N THR A 62 -10.64 17.20 21.02
CA THR A 62 -11.84 16.72 20.29
C THR A 62 -11.51 15.60 19.30
N SER A 63 -10.42 15.73 18.54
CA SER A 63 -9.96 14.72 17.60
C SER A 63 -9.49 13.46 18.30
N ILE A 64 -8.78 13.61 19.43
CA ILE A 64 -8.36 12.49 20.27
C ILE A 64 -9.57 11.72 20.82
N GLU A 65 -10.62 12.42 21.27
CA GLU A 65 -11.84 11.76 21.73
C GLU A 65 -12.57 10.98 20.61
N GLN A 66 -12.48 11.48 19.36
CA GLN A 66 -13.00 10.74 18.22
C GLN A 66 -12.18 9.48 17.95
N LEU A 67 -10.84 9.55 18.01
CA LEU A 67 -9.95 8.40 17.83
C LEU A 67 -10.11 7.36 18.93
N LYS A 68 -10.35 7.78 20.20
CA LYS A 68 -10.67 6.87 21.29
C LYS A 68 -11.94 6.07 21.02
N LYS A 69 -12.95 6.67 20.41
CA LYS A 69 -14.19 5.97 20.02
C LYS A 69 -13.98 4.93 18.92
N LEU A 70 -12.95 5.10 18.11
CA LEU A 70 -12.57 4.16 17.06
C LEU A 70 -11.67 3.02 17.60
N ASP A 71 -11.24 3.11 18.85
CA ASP A 71 -10.39 2.11 19.52
C ASP A 71 -9.12 1.79 18.71
N ILE A 72 -8.39 2.84 18.34
CA ILE A 72 -7.18 2.74 17.52
C ILE A 72 -6.04 2.10 18.30
N SER A 73 -5.21 1.33 17.62
CA SER A 73 -4.02 0.68 18.16
C SER A 73 -2.86 1.66 18.40
N ASP A 74 -1.88 1.27 19.25
CA ASP A 74 -0.64 2.02 19.44
C ASP A 74 0.12 2.25 18.14
N SER A 75 0.07 1.28 17.21
CA SER A 75 0.64 1.39 15.88
C SER A 75 0.01 2.53 15.09
N GLU A 76 -1.31 2.66 15.12
CA GLU A 76 -2.04 3.75 14.45
C GLU A 76 -1.75 5.10 15.11
N ILE A 77 -1.59 5.14 16.44
CA ILE A 77 -1.17 6.36 17.15
C ILE A 77 0.17 6.86 16.61
N LEU A 78 1.16 5.97 16.44
CA LEU A 78 2.46 6.33 15.88
C LEU A 78 2.37 6.83 14.43
N GLN A 79 1.54 6.18 13.60
CA GLN A 79 1.25 6.63 12.23
C GLN A 79 0.67 8.05 12.22
N LEU A 80 -0.28 8.33 13.10
CA LEU A 80 -0.92 9.64 13.21
C LEU A 80 0.04 10.71 13.73
N VAL A 81 0.94 10.39 14.65
CA VAL A 81 2.02 11.30 15.09
C VAL A 81 2.87 11.71 13.89
N THR A 82 3.28 10.75 13.05
CA THR A 82 4.05 11.03 11.83
C THR A 82 3.26 11.91 10.86
N ALA A 83 1.97 11.62 10.65
CA ALA A 83 1.11 12.47 9.82
C ALA A 83 1.01 13.90 10.35
N LYS A 84 0.85 14.09 11.66
CA LYS A 84 0.81 15.41 12.31
C LYS A 84 2.13 16.17 12.14
N GLN A 85 3.26 15.50 12.30
CA GLN A 85 4.59 16.10 12.08
C GLN A 85 4.81 16.52 10.62
N ALA A 86 4.17 15.83 9.67
CA ALA A 86 4.14 16.21 8.26
C ALA A 86 3.14 17.34 7.93
N GLY A 87 2.44 17.89 8.93
CA GLY A 87 1.50 19.01 8.77
C GLY A 87 0.08 18.62 8.36
N ILE A 88 -0.26 17.33 8.38
CA ILE A 88 -1.62 16.85 8.09
C ILE A 88 -2.58 17.31 9.20
N THR A 89 -3.77 17.82 8.81
CA THR A 89 -4.76 18.32 9.76
C THR A 89 -5.39 17.20 10.58
N ASP A 90 -5.92 17.57 11.76
CA ASP A 90 -6.64 16.65 12.64
C ASP A 90 -7.82 15.98 11.94
N TYR A 91 -8.58 16.79 11.19
CA TYR A 91 -9.74 16.31 10.44
C TYR A 91 -9.34 15.19 9.45
N THR A 92 -8.27 15.40 8.71
CA THR A 92 -7.77 14.42 7.74
C THR A 92 -7.26 13.16 8.46
N CYS A 93 -6.52 13.30 9.56
CA CYS A 93 -6.06 12.18 10.38
C CYS A 93 -7.22 11.30 10.86
N VAL A 94 -8.23 11.91 11.48
CA VAL A 94 -9.41 11.18 11.97
C VAL A 94 -10.19 10.52 10.82
N THR A 95 -10.34 11.21 9.70
CA THR A 95 -11.07 10.70 8.54
C THR A 95 -10.35 9.50 7.91
N LEU A 96 -9.01 9.54 7.79
CA LEU A 96 -8.21 8.44 7.26
C LEU A 96 -8.37 7.17 8.11
N VAL A 97 -8.24 7.30 9.43
CA VAL A 97 -8.45 6.18 10.36
C VAL A 97 -9.88 5.66 10.27
N SER A 98 -10.88 6.56 10.30
CA SER A 98 -12.28 6.16 10.19
C SER A 98 -12.56 5.39 8.90
N ASN A 99 -12.01 5.82 7.77
CA ASN A 99 -12.13 5.10 6.51
C ASN A 99 -11.48 3.71 6.58
N ALA A 100 -10.26 3.59 7.13
CA ALA A 100 -9.59 2.31 7.28
C ALA A 100 -10.42 1.34 8.14
N HIS A 101 -10.92 1.79 9.29
CA HIS A 101 -11.77 0.98 10.18
C HIS A 101 -13.12 0.59 9.55
N GLN A 102 -13.72 1.44 8.70
CA GLN A 102 -14.91 1.06 7.93
C GLN A 102 -14.65 -0.11 6.98
N HIS A 103 -13.43 -0.22 6.47
CA HIS A 103 -12.97 -1.35 5.63
C HIS A 103 -12.35 -2.49 6.45
N GLN A 104 -12.50 -2.47 7.79
CA GLN A 104 -12.05 -3.51 8.72
C GLN A 104 -10.52 -3.76 8.72
N HIS A 105 -9.72 -2.74 8.44
CA HIS A 105 -8.25 -2.82 8.56
C HIS A 105 -7.70 -1.61 9.34
N PRO A 106 -6.54 -1.77 10.00
CA PRO A 106 -5.88 -0.65 10.68
C PRO A 106 -5.32 0.36 9.66
N PHE A 107 -5.21 1.61 10.09
CA PHE A 107 -4.54 2.63 9.28
C PHE A 107 -3.01 2.46 9.36
N THR A 108 -2.40 2.13 8.20
CA THR A 108 -0.95 1.88 8.07
C THR A 108 -0.27 2.69 6.98
N SER A 109 -1.02 3.48 6.22
CA SER A 109 -0.55 4.14 5.00
C SER A 109 -0.04 5.57 5.21
N VAL A 110 0.59 5.88 6.37
CA VAL A 110 1.09 7.25 6.63
C VAL A 110 2.15 7.68 5.63
N ASP A 111 3.03 6.77 5.21
CA ASP A 111 4.07 7.08 4.21
C ASP A 111 3.47 7.45 2.86
N ALA A 112 2.37 6.80 2.47
CA ALA A 112 1.62 7.13 1.28
C ALA A 112 1.01 8.54 1.38
N VAL A 113 0.38 8.86 2.52
CA VAL A 113 -0.21 10.17 2.78
C VAL A 113 0.83 11.29 2.75
N THR A 114 1.96 11.11 3.43
CA THR A 114 3.05 12.10 3.48
C THR A 114 3.72 12.26 2.11
N SER A 115 3.89 11.19 1.35
CA SER A 115 4.42 11.22 -0.01
C SER A 115 3.51 11.99 -0.96
N LEU A 116 2.20 11.80 -0.88
CA LEU A 116 1.22 12.53 -1.69
C LEU A 116 1.18 14.02 -1.29
N ALA A 117 1.18 14.34 0.01
CA ALA A 117 1.26 15.71 0.49
C ALA A 117 2.55 16.39 -0.01
N GLY A 118 3.69 15.69 0.07
CA GLY A 118 4.96 16.13 -0.50
C GLY A 118 4.94 16.27 -2.03
N ALA A 119 4.10 15.55 -2.75
CA ALA A 119 3.86 15.71 -4.19
C ALA A 119 2.85 16.84 -4.51
N GLY A 120 2.43 17.63 -3.53
CA GLY A 120 1.54 18.78 -3.70
C GLY A 120 0.06 18.41 -3.76
N PHE A 121 -0.34 17.18 -3.40
CA PHE A 121 -1.76 16.85 -3.25
C PHE A 121 -2.32 17.53 -1.99
N GLY A 122 -3.45 18.23 -2.16
CA GLY A 122 -4.19 18.76 -1.03
C GLY A 122 -4.90 17.66 -0.24
N GLU A 123 -5.16 17.90 1.04
CA GLU A 123 -5.84 16.94 1.92
C GLU A 123 -7.17 16.39 1.36
N PRO A 124 -8.06 17.20 0.73
CA PRO A 124 -9.27 16.68 0.11
C PRO A 124 -9.00 15.63 -0.98
N GLN A 125 -7.92 15.81 -1.75
CA GLN A 125 -7.52 14.86 -2.80
C GLN A 125 -6.98 13.57 -2.16
N ILE A 126 -6.17 13.68 -1.11
CA ILE A 126 -5.65 12.53 -0.35
C ILE A 126 -6.81 11.71 0.24
N LEU A 127 -7.80 12.37 0.84
CA LEU A 127 -9.00 11.71 1.35
C LEU A 127 -9.82 11.03 0.25
N GLN A 128 -9.91 11.63 -0.94
CA GLN A 128 -10.55 10.99 -2.08
C GLN A 128 -9.82 9.71 -2.52
N ILE A 129 -8.47 9.76 -2.58
CA ILE A 129 -7.63 8.60 -2.91
C ILE A 129 -7.78 7.50 -1.86
N ALA A 130 -7.83 7.88 -0.57
CA ALA A 130 -8.04 6.94 0.53
C ALA A 130 -9.37 6.20 0.43
N ARG A 131 -10.46 6.91 0.09
CA ARG A 131 -11.78 6.30 -0.11
C ARG A 131 -11.84 5.29 -1.26
N LEU A 132 -10.94 5.43 -2.23
CA LEU A 132 -10.80 4.50 -3.37
C LEU A 132 -9.83 3.36 -3.07
N GLU A 133 -9.28 3.26 -1.85
CA GLU A 133 -8.27 2.28 -1.43
C GLU A 133 -7.02 2.25 -2.34
N LYS A 134 -6.69 3.38 -2.96
CA LYS A 134 -5.57 3.53 -3.92
C LYS A 134 -4.37 4.28 -3.35
N LEU A 135 -4.29 4.51 -2.02
CA LEU A 135 -3.23 5.32 -1.41
C LEU A 135 -1.83 4.81 -1.77
N ASP A 136 -1.55 3.54 -1.55
CA ASP A 136 -0.20 2.98 -1.75
C ASP A 136 0.20 2.97 -3.24
N THR A 137 -0.74 2.60 -4.12
CA THR A 137 -0.48 2.58 -5.57
C THR A 137 -0.19 3.97 -6.11
N ILE A 138 -1.04 4.94 -5.79
CA ILE A 138 -0.91 6.32 -6.30
C ILE A 138 0.30 7.03 -5.69
N SER A 139 0.62 6.78 -4.41
CA SER A 139 1.81 7.36 -3.78
C SER A 139 3.10 6.82 -4.38
N GLY A 140 3.17 5.52 -4.67
CA GLY A 140 4.31 4.91 -5.33
C GLY A 140 4.58 5.52 -6.72
N ASP A 141 3.52 5.71 -7.50
CA ASP A 141 3.60 6.41 -8.78
C ASP A 141 4.04 7.87 -8.61
N ALA A 142 3.50 8.59 -7.61
CA ALA A 142 3.87 9.98 -7.32
C ALA A 142 5.37 10.11 -7.04
N VAL A 143 5.89 9.27 -6.16
CA VAL A 143 7.31 9.25 -5.81
C VAL A 143 8.17 8.97 -7.05
N THR A 144 7.81 7.97 -7.85
CA THR A 144 8.57 7.60 -9.04
C THR A 144 8.58 8.72 -10.08
N LEU A 145 7.42 9.33 -10.36
CA LEU A 145 7.30 10.46 -11.30
C LEU A 145 8.12 11.69 -10.84
N ARG A 146 8.20 11.95 -9.54
CA ARG A 146 9.07 13.01 -9.00
C ARG A 146 10.54 12.68 -9.12
N LEU A 147 10.95 11.44 -8.85
CA LEU A 147 12.35 11.00 -8.96
C LEU A 147 12.90 11.16 -10.39
N ILE A 148 12.08 11.02 -11.42
CA ILE A 148 12.46 11.29 -12.81
C ILE A 148 12.45 12.79 -13.18
N GLY A 149 12.20 13.66 -12.21
CA GLY A 149 12.29 15.11 -12.36
C GLY A 149 11.08 15.75 -13.02
N LEU A 150 9.89 15.19 -12.85
CA LEU A 150 8.64 15.86 -13.25
C LEU A 150 8.23 16.88 -12.17
N SER A 151 7.64 17.98 -12.62
CA SER A 151 7.05 18.98 -11.73
C SER A 151 5.83 18.44 -10.98
N ASP A 152 5.53 19.01 -9.80
CA ASP A 152 4.36 18.60 -9.00
C ASP A 152 3.05 18.73 -9.80
N SER A 153 2.92 19.75 -10.66
CA SER A 153 1.76 19.93 -11.51
C SER A 153 1.59 18.81 -12.55
N MET A 154 2.68 18.35 -13.14
CA MET A 154 2.67 17.24 -14.07
C MET A 154 2.33 15.92 -13.36
N VAL A 155 2.95 15.67 -12.21
CA VAL A 155 2.65 14.50 -11.37
C VAL A 155 1.16 14.46 -11.01
N GLN A 156 0.61 15.57 -10.48
CA GLN A 156 -0.82 15.65 -10.18
C GLN A 156 -1.70 15.37 -11.40
N THR A 157 -1.37 15.95 -12.55
CA THR A 157 -2.15 15.76 -13.78
C THR A 157 -2.20 14.29 -14.20
N VAL A 158 -1.06 13.62 -14.23
CA VAL A 158 -0.96 12.19 -14.59
C VAL A 158 -1.75 11.34 -13.60
N LEU A 159 -1.56 11.56 -12.30
CA LEU A 159 -2.22 10.76 -11.27
C LEU A 159 -3.72 11.00 -11.18
N GLN A 160 -4.18 12.23 -11.39
CA GLN A 160 -5.63 12.51 -11.48
C GLN A 160 -6.28 11.80 -12.67
N ARG A 161 -5.58 11.69 -13.82
CA ARG A 161 -6.07 10.89 -14.95
C ARG A 161 -6.22 9.42 -14.59
N ARG A 162 -5.21 8.84 -13.91
CA ARG A 162 -5.26 7.44 -13.42
C ARG A 162 -6.40 7.20 -12.44
N LEU A 163 -6.63 8.14 -11.53
CA LEU A 163 -7.76 8.07 -10.60
C LEU A 163 -9.12 8.08 -11.28
N ARG A 164 -9.21 8.76 -12.43
CA ARG A 164 -10.46 8.87 -13.23
C ARG A 164 -10.54 7.82 -14.33
N ASP A 165 -9.64 6.84 -14.35
CA ASP A 165 -9.51 5.81 -15.40
C ASP A 165 -9.43 6.42 -16.82
N GLN A 166 -8.84 7.63 -16.92
CA GLN A 166 -8.59 8.30 -18.20
C GLN A 166 -7.30 7.78 -18.83
N PRO A 167 -7.21 7.75 -20.18
CA PRO A 167 -6.00 7.34 -20.89
C PRO A 167 -4.78 8.13 -20.42
N THR A 168 -3.72 7.43 -20.09
CA THR A 168 -2.41 7.99 -19.73
C THR A 168 -1.32 6.96 -20.00
N LEU A 169 -0.09 7.41 -20.10
CA LEU A 169 1.07 6.54 -20.24
C LEU A 169 1.44 5.92 -18.89
N SER A 170 2.07 4.75 -18.93
CA SER A 170 2.67 4.14 -17.76
C SER A 170 3.84 4.97 -17.23
N THR A 171 4.16 4.84 -15.95
CA THR A 171 5.29 5.56 -15.34
C THR A 171 6.63 5.29 -16.04
N PRO A 172 6.97 4.05 -16.44
CA PRO A 172 8.18 3.77 -17.20
C PRO A 172 8.24 4.50 -18.56
N GLU A 173 7.12 4.56 -19.29
CA GLU A 173 7.11 5.21 -20.62
C GLU A 173 7.22 6.73 -20.49
N ILE A 174 6.58 7.33 -19.49
CA ILE A 174 6.78 8.76 -19.19
C ILE A 174 8.25 9.05 -18.88
N ALA A 175 8.91 8.18 -18.07
CA ALA A 175 10.31 8.30 -17.74
C ALA A 175 11.20 8.21 -19.00
N ARG A 176 10.94 7.25 -19.88
CA ARG A 176 11.68 7.08 -21.16
C ARG A 176 11.52 8.31 -22.05
N LEU A 177 10.31 8.80 -22.24
CA LEU A 177 10.06 10.02 -23.04
C LEU A 177 10.80 11.24 -22.44
N LYS A 178 10.76 11.42 -21.13
CA LYS A 178 11.51 12.47 -20.44
C LYS A 178 13.02 12.37 -20.69
N ASN A 179 13.58 11.17 -20.62
CA ASN A 179 15.00 10.90 -20.83
C ASN A 179 15.45 11.13 -22.30
N THR A 180 14.54 11.06 -23.27
CA THR A 180 14.83 11.47 -24.67
C THR A 180 14.87 12.97 -24.88
N GLY A 181 14.62 13.76 -23.82
CA GLY A 181 14.67 15.22 -23.84
C GLY A 181 13.34 15.90 -24.14
N LEU A 182 12.22 15.16 -24.10
CA LEU A 182 10.89 15.76 -24.20
C LEU A 182 10.58 16.61 -22.97
N THR A 183 9.98 17.77 -23.23
CA THR A 183 9.42 18.62 -22.18
C THR A 183 8.12 18.01 -21.62
N GLU A 184 7.75 18.40 -20.40
CA GLU A 184 6.48 17.97 -19.79
C GLU A 184 5.27 18.33 -20.64
N THR A 185 5.27 19.53 -21.22
CA THR A 185 4.21 19.97 -22.13
C THR A 185 4.08 19.07 -23.35
N GLU A 186 5.20 18.66 -23.94
CA GLU A 186 5.19 17.74 -25.10
C GLU A 186 4.69 16.34 -24.70
N ILE A 187 5.05 15.86 -23.51
CA ILE A 187 4.55 14.57 -22.98
C ILE A 187 3.05 14.65 -22.76
N LEU A 188 2.54 15.72 -22.11
CA LEU A 188 1.10 15.91 -21.92
C LEU A 188 0.34 15.98 -23.24
N GLN A 189 0.86 16.71 -24.25
CA GLN A 189 0.22 16.76 -25.58
C GLN A 189 0.09 15.38 -26.24
N ARG A 190 1.05 14.48 -26.00
CA ARG A 190 0.98 13.09 -26.50
C ARG A 190 -0.09 12.29 -25.79
N ILE A 191 -0.14 12.40 -24.46
CA ILE A 191 -1.20 11.80 -23.65
C ILE A 191 -2.56 12.31 -24.09
N ASP A 192 -2.70 13.62 -24.33
CA ASP A 192 -3.96 14.25 -24.79
C ASP A 192 -4.40 13.76 -26.18
N ARG A 193 -3.45 13.40 -27.04
CA ARG A 193 -3.72 12.81 -28.36
C ARG A 193 -4.02 11.32 -28.32
N GLY A 194 -4.04 10.73 -27.12
CA GLY A 194 -4.33 9.31 -26.92
C GLY A 194 -3.17 8.38 -27.23
N MET A 195 -1.92 8.86 -27.10
CA MET A 195 -0.73 8.01 -27.23
C MET A 195 -0.79 6.90 -26.19
N ASP A 196 -0.59 5.67 -26.63
CA ASP A 196 -0.42 4.49 -25.78
C ASP A 196 1.08 4.16 -25.54
N ASP A 197 1.34 3.19 -24.66
CA ASP A 197 2.70 2.79 -24.28
C ASP A 197 3.50 2.25 -25.49
N ASP A 198 2.85 1.51 -26.40
CA ASP A 198 3.50 0.97 -27.60
C ASP A 198 3.95 2.09 -28.55
N GLN A 199 3.14 3.13 -28.70
CA GLN A 199 3.46 4.31 -29.51
C GLN A 199 4.58 5.12 -28.86
N ALA A 200 4.54 5.26 -27.52
CA ALA A 200 5.59 5.92 -26.76
C ALA A 200 6.93 5.20 -26.92
N GLU A 201 6.97 3.87 -26.80
CA GLU A 201 8.18 3.08 -27.03
C GLU A 201 8.75 3.25 -28.43
N LYS A 202 7.89 3.24 -29.48
CA LYS A 202 8.33 3.49 -30.87
C LYS A 202 8.94 4.88 -31.03
N GLU A 203 8.34 5.91 -30.43
CA GLU A 203 8.89 7.27 -30.46
C GLU A 203 10.25 7.35 -29.77
N VAL A 204 10.39 6.74 -28.59
CA VAL A 204 11.66 6.68 -27.85
C VAL A 204 12.74 6.04 -28.71
N ARG A 205 12.49 4.87 -29.28
CA ARG A 205 13.44 4.17 -30.17
C ARG A 205 13.84 5.02 -31.39
N ALA A 206 12.89 5.70 -32.03
CA ALA A 206 13.16 6.58 -33.16
C ALA A 206 14.09 7.75 -32.77
N ARG A 207 13.87 8.36 -31.58
CA ARG A 207 14.69 9.47 -31.08
C ARG A 207 16.11 9.01 -30.69
N GLU A 208 16.23 7.87 -30.05
CA GLU A 208 17.53 7.28 -29.69
C GLU A 208 18.35 6.96 -30.95
N THR A 209 17.72 6.38 -32.00
CA THR A 209 18.37 6.11 -33.27
C THR A 209 18.83 7.40 -33.92
N ALA A 210 17.99 8.42 -33.97
CA ALA A 210 18.37 9.73 -34.52
C ALA A 210 19.55 10.35 -33.76
N ARG A 211 19.52 10.31 -32.41
CA ARG A 211 20.61 10.83 -31.58
C ARG A 211 21.94 10.12 -31.84
N ASN A 212 21.92 8.80 -32.01
CA ASN A 212 23.10 8.00 -32.31
C ASN A 212 23.67 8.32 -33.71
N HIS A 213 22.82 8.57 -34.69
CA HIS A 213 23.26 8.96 -36.06
C HIS A 213 23.89 10.36 -36.11
N TYR A 214 23.34 11.32 -35.36
CA TYR A 214 23.88 12.69 -35.31
C TYR A 214 25.10 12.82 -34.40
N GLY A 215 25.17 11.99 -33.32
CA GLY A 215 26.32 11.99 -32.35
C GLY A 215 27.62 11.49 -33.00
N THR A 216 27.58 10.61 -33.98
CA THR A 216 28.77 10.08 -34.65
C THR A 216 29.30 11.00 -35.77
N GLY A 217 28.50 11.96 -36.26
CA GLY A 217 28.87 12.89 -37.34
C GLY A 217 29.81 14.05 -36.91
N PHE A 218 29.79 14.45 -35.65
CA PHE A 218 30.55 15.63 -35.18
C PHE A 218 32.01 15.36 -34.76
N VAL A 219 32.42 14.11 -34.62
CA VAL A 219 33.81 13.77 -34.23
C VAL A 219 34.77 13.76 -35.41
N ARG A 220 34.32 13.84 -36.68
CA ARG A 220 35.19 13.66 -37.88
C ARG A 220 35.70 14.95 -38.55
N ILE A 221 35.37 16.15 -38.08
CA ILE A 221 35.77 17.40 -38.74
C ILE A 221 36.89 18.19 -38.01
N ARG A 222 37.50 17.66 -36.93
CA ARG A 222 38.61 18.34 -36.25
C ARG A 222 39.97 17.70 -36.46
N GLY A 223 40.29 17.30 -37.69
CA GLY A 223 41.57 16.64 -37.98
C GLY A 223 42.12 16.91 -39.39
N ARG A 224 42.07 18.13 -39.93
CA ARG A 224 42.89 18.51 -41.09
C ARG A 224 42.98 20.03 -41.26
N ARG A 225 43.91 20.65 -40.59
CA ARG A 225 44.65 21.85 -41.06
C ARG A 225 46.10 21.68 -40.68
N ARG A 226 46.90 21.36 -41.66
CA ARG A 226 48.32 21.73 -41.77
C ARG A 226 48.42 23.04 -42.53
#